data_294be42a6b9a28ab73d1b37978088b86
#
_entry.id   294be42a6b9a28ab73d1b37978088b86
#
_cell.length_a   1.000
_cell.length_b   1.000
_cell.length_c   1.000
_cell.angle_alpha   90.00
_cell.angle_beta   90.00
_cell.angle_gamma   90.00
#
_symmetry.space_group_name_H-M   'P 1'
#
loop_
_entity.id
_entity.type
_entity.pdbx_description
1 polymer ?
#
loop_
_entity_poly.entity_id
_entity_poly.type
_entity_poly.pdbx_seq_one_letter_code
_entity_poly.pdbx_strand_id
1 'polypeptide(L)'
;MKRHDLTPKEREQKLLDISHRLLSEEISEGEALRLLRREVLGLSQEDYAKLVGVSRRTLSDIERNQGNLTLAVMNRVFRPLGLRMCLVLRQPELLRQVLESP
;
A
#
# COMPACT_ATOMS: atom_id res chain seq x y z
N MET A 1 1.45 -4.82 -23.50
CA MET A 1 1.52 -3.60 -22.74
C MET A 1 2.86 -3.46 -22.03
N LYS A 2 3.40 -2.29 -22.06
CA LYS A 2 4.69 -2.07 -21.46
C LYS A 2 4.56 -1.89 -19.95
N ARG A 3 5.40 -2.57 -19.20
CA ARG A 3 5.44 -2.46 -17.76
C ARG A 3 6.36 -1.30 -17.35
N HIS A 4 6.22 -0.88 -16.12
CA HIS A 4 7.13 0.11 -15.57
C HIS A 4 8.48 -0.53 -15.33
N ASP A 5 9.50 0.02 -15.97
CA ASP A 5 10.86 -0.48 -15.83
C ASP A 5 11.63 0.39 -14.85
N LEU A 6 11.15 0.41 -13.62
CA LEU A 6 11.83 1.17 -12.59
C LEU A 6 13.06 0.43 -12.08
N THR A 7 14.10 1.18 -11.81
CA THR A 7 15.27 0.63 -11.13
C THR A 7 14.88 0.30 -9.70
N PRO A 8 15.63 -0.59 -9.02
CA PRO A 8 15.35 -0.86 -7.60
C PRO A 8 15.35 0.40 -6.74
N LYS A 9 16.24 1.34 -7.05
CA LYS A 9 16.30 2.59 -6.30
C LYS A 9 15.07 3.46 -6.55
N GLU A 10 14.59 3.49 -7.77
CA GLU A 10 13.37 4.25 -8.11
C GLU A 10 12.15 3.65 -7.44
N ARG A 11 12.07 2.31 -7.38
CA ARG A 11 10.96 1.65 -6.66
C ARG A 11 10.99 1.99 -5.18
N GLU A 12 12.16 1.95 -4.59
CA GLU A 12 12.31 2.28 -3.18
C GLU A 12 11.88 3.71 -2.91
N GLN A 13 12.27 4.63 -3.78
CA GLN A 13 11.92 6.04 -3.61
C GLN A 13 10.41 6.24 -3.69
N LYS A 14 9.73 5.56 -4.62
CA LYS A 14 8.28 5.65 -4.71
C LYS A 14 7.61 5.06 -3.48
N LEU A 15 8.14 3.95 -2.98
CA LEU A 15 7.60 3.34 -1.76
C LEU A 15 7.74 4.28 -0.57
N LEU A 16 8.89 4.93 -0.44
CA LEU A 16 9.11 5.89 0.64
C LEU A 16 8.15 7.08 0.54
N ASP A 17 7.96 7.60 -0.67
CA ASP A 17 7.05 8.72 -0.89
C ASP A 17 5.61 8.35 -0.51
N ILE A 18 5.14 7.20 -0.99
CA ILE A 18 3.78 6.76 -0.71
C ILE A 18 3.59 6.47 0.77
N SER A 19 4.60 5.85 1.40
CA SER A 19 4.55 5.58 2.85
C SER A 19 4.48 6.87 3.65
N HIS A 20 5.23 7.88 3.26
CA HIS A 20 5.18 9.19 3.91
C HIS A 20 3.78 9.79 3.81
N ARG A 21 3.18 9.70 2.63
CA ARG A 21 1.83 10.24 2.42
C ARG A 21 0.77 9.47 3.20
N LEU A 22 0.98 8.16 3.40
CA LEU A 22 0.10 7.35 4.24
C LEU A 22 0.18 7.80 5.70
N LEU A 23 1.39 7.96 6.22
CA LEU A 23 1.58 8.37 7.61
C LEU A 23 1.08 9.79 7.85
N SER A 24 1.15 10.65 6.85
CA SER A 24 0.65 12.03 6.93
C SER A 24 -0.85 12.12 6.68
N GLU A 25 -1.50 10.98 6.42
CA GLU A 25 -2.92 10.91 6.11
C GLU A 25 -3.32 11.72 4.87
N GLU A 26 -2.39 11.92 3.95
CA GLU A 26 -2.68 12.57 2.68
C GLU A 26 -3.41 11.63 1.74
N ILE A 27 -3.16 10.34 1.85
CA ILE A 27 -3.84 9.32 1.06
C ILE A 27 -4.32 8.19 1.97
N SER A 28 -5.33 7.48 1.50
CA SER A 28 -5.88 6.33 2.21
C SER A 28 -5.11 5.07 1.85
N GLU A 29 -5.36 3.99 2.60
CA GLU A 29 -4.79 2.69 2.30
C GLU A 29 -5.16 2.22 0.91
N GLY A 30 -6.42 2.44 0.51
CA GLY A 30 -6.87 2.04 -0.82
C GLY A 30 -6.16 2.80 -1.93
N GLU A 31 -5.97 4.10 -1.75
CA GLU A 31 -5.23 4.90 -2.72
C GLU A 31 -3.77 4.46 -2.79
N ALA A 32 -3.17 4.16 -1.64
CA ALA A 32 -1.79 3.69 -1.62
C ALA A 32 -1.64 2.39 -2.38
N LEU A 33 -2.57 1.46 -2.17
CA LEU A 33 -2.57 0.18 -2.89
C LEU A 33 -2.66 0.41 -4.39
N ARG A 34 -3.57 1.26 -4.81
CA ARG A 34 -3.74 1.56 -6.23
C ARG A 34 -2.48 2.16 -6.83
N LEU A 35 -1.88 3.13 -6.15
CA LEU A 35 -0.67 3.78 -6.64
C LEU A 35 0.49 2.79 -6.74
N LEU A 36 0.69 1.98 -5.71
CA LEU A 36 1.78 1.00 -5.70
C LEU A 36 1.58 -0.06 -6.77
N ARG A 37 0.36 -0.55 -6.91
CA ARG A 37 0.06 -1.55 -7.93
C ARG A 37 0.34 -1.01 -9.33
N ARG A 38 -0.12 0.20 -9.61
CA ARG A 38 -0.01 0.78 -10.95
C ARG A 38 1.37 1.34 -11.24
N GLU A 39 1.93 2.10 -10.31
CA GLU A 39 3.16 2.85 -10.59
C GLU A 39 4.43 2.10 -10.27
N VAL A 40 4.38 1.19 -9.30
CA VAL A 40 5.58 0.42 -8.95
C VAL A 40 5.59 -0.92 -9.67
N LEU A 41 4.48 -1.65 -9.65
CA LEU A 41 4.41 -2.97 -10.25
C LEU A 41 3.91 -2.97 -11.69
N GLY A 42 3.12 -1.97 -12.07
CA GLY A 42 2.55 -1.91 -13.41
C GLY A 42 1.58 -3.03 -13.72
N LEU A 43 0.85 -3.51 -12.70
CA LEU A 43 -0.07 -4.63 -12.85
C LEU A 43 -1.52 -4.16 -12.86
N SER A 44 -2.35 -4.87 -13.61
CA SER A 44 -3.80 -4.66 -13.57
C SER A 44 -4.37 -5.19 -12.25
N GLN A 45 -5.60 -4.79 -11.95
CA GLN A 45 -6.29 -5.34 -10.77
C GLN A 45 -6.42 -6.86 -10.87
N GLU A 46 -6.75 -7.36 -12.05
CA GLU A 46 -6.90 -8.79 -12.27
C GLU A 46 -5.62 -9.55 -11.98
N ASP A 47 -4.51 -9.07 -12.52
CA ASP A 47 -3.23 -9.73 -12.33
C ASP A 47 -2.77 -9.65 -10.88
N TYR A 48 -2.94 -8.50 -10.26
CA TYR A 48 -2.53 -8.35 -8.86
C TYR A 48 -3.40 -9.20 -7.93
N ALA A 49 -4.71 -9.26 -8.19
CA ALA A 49 -5.61 -10.09 -7.40
C ALA A 49 -5.18 -11.56 -7.45
N LYS A 50 -4.80 -12.04 -8.63
CA LYS A 50 -4.29 -13.40 -8.77
C LYS A 50 -3.01 -13.60 -7.98
N LEU A 51 -2.13 -12.62 -8.03
CA LEU A 51 -0.85 -12.69 -7.34
C LEU A 51 -1.03 -12.84 -5.82
N VAL A 52 -1.95 -12.08 -5.24
CA VAL A 52 -2.15 -12.08 -3.79
C VAL A 52 -3.24 -13.04 -3.31
N GLY A 53 -3.91 -13.72 -4.24
CA GLY A 53 -4.87 -14.74 -3.88
C GLY A 53 -6.20 -14.22 -3.37
N VAL A 54 -6.67 -13.11 -3.92
CA VAL A 54 -8.01 -12.58 -3.61
C VAL A 54 -8.78 -12.40 -4.92
N SER A 55 -10.10 -12.22 -4.81
CA SER A 55 -10.89 -11.94 -6.01
C SER A 55 -10.61 -10.50 -6.48
N ARG A 56 -10.84 -10.27 -7.76
CA ARG A 56 -10.71 -8.92 -8.30
C ARG A 56 -11.66 -7.96 -7.59
N ARG A 57 -12.84 -8.45 -7.24
CA ARG A 57 -13.82 -7.63 -6.52
C ARG A 57 -13.28 -7.21 -5.15
N THR A 58 -12.68 -8.14 -4.43
CA THR A 58 -12.09 -7.82 -3.13
C THR A 58 -11.01 -6.75 -3.29
N LEU A 59 -10.14 -6.92 -4.29
CA LEU A 59 -9.09 -5.94 -4.53
C LEU A 59 -9.68 -4.57 -4.87
N SER A 60 -10.69 -4.55 -5.74
CA SER A 60 -11.36 -3.31 -6.11
C SER A 60 -11.98 -2.63 -4.88
N ASP A 61 -12.60 -3.41 -4.00
CA ASP A 61 -13.20 -2.86 -2.78
C ASP A 61 -12.12 -2.23 -1.89
N ILE A 62 -10.97 -2.89 -1.74
CA ILE A 62 -9.87 -2.34 -0.95
C ILE A 62 -9.43 -1.00 -1.54
N GLU A 63 -9.24 -0.94 -2.85
CA GLU A 63 -8.76 0.27 -3.50
C GLU A 63 -9.74 1.43 -3.39
N ARG A 64 -11.02 1.11 -3.18
CA ARG A 64 -12.07 2.14 -2.99
C ARG A 64 -12.41 2.35 -1.51
N ASN A 65 -11.66 1.75 -0.61
CA ASN A 65 -11.88 1.83 0.84
C ASN A 65 -13.28 1.38 1.23
N GLN A 66 -13.72 0.26 0.64
CA GLN A 66 -15.04 -0.30 0.89
C GLN A 66 -14.93 -1.73 1.42
N GLY A 67 -16.01 -2.20 2.04
CA GLY A 67 -16.08 -3.56 2.54
C GLY A 67 -15.56 -3.72 3.95
N ASN A 68 -15.81 -4.89 4.51
CA ASN A 68 -15.36 -5.26 5.85
C ASN A 68 -14.28 -6.33 5.70
N LEU A 69 -13.04 -5.88 5.61
CA LEU A 69 -11.92 -6.77 5.34
C LEU A 69 -11.20 -7.14 6.62
N THR A 70 -10.74 -8.38 6.69
CA THR A 70 -9.97 -8.82 7.84
C THR A 70 -8.56 -8.27 7.79
N LEU A 71 -7.94 -8.19 8.96
CA LEU A 71 -6.54 -7.81 9.04
C LEU A 71 -5.65 -8.78 8.24
N ALA A 72 -5.99 -10.06 8.27
CA ALA A 72 -5.24 -11.07 7.53
C ALA A 72 -5.25 -10.81 6.03
N VAL A 73 -6.43 -10.45 5.48
CA VAL A 73 -6.54 -10.15 4.06
C VAL A 73 -5.76 -8.90 3.71
N MET A 74 -5.87 -7.86 4.54
CA MET A 74 -5.12 -6.63 4.30
C MET A 74 -3.62 -6.87 4.30
N ASN A 75 -3.12 -7.64 5.26
CA ASN A 75 -1.69 -7.97 5.30
C ASN A 75 -1.26 -8.78 4.09
N ARG A 76 -2.11 -9.71 3.63
CA ARG A 76 -1.80 -10.51 2.44
C ARG A 76 -1.68 -9.63 1.20
N VAL A 77 -2.59 -8.68 1.06
CA VAL A 77 -2.63 -7.82 -0.13
C VAL A 77 -1.45 -6.86 -0.16
N PHE A 78 -1.01 -6.38 0.99
CA PHE A 78 0.10 -5.42 1.05
C PHE A 78 1.49 -6.04 1.13
N ARG A 79 1.57 -7.35 1.44
CA ARG A 79 2.86 -8.02 1.60
C ARG A 79 3.79 -7.93 0.39
N PRO A 80 3.32 -8.18 -0.84
CA PRO A 80 4.23 -8.09 -1.99
C PRO A 80 4.78 -6.69 -2.22
N LEU A 81 4.14 -5.68 -1.62
CA LEU A 81 4.58 -4.29 -1.73
C LEU A 81 5.51 -3.90 -0.59
N GLY A 82 5.83 -4.84 0.30
CA GLY A 82 6.72 -4.57 1.43
C GLY A 82 6.06 -3.86 2.59
N LEU A 83 4.74 -3.90 2.66
CA LEU A 83 3.97 -3.21 3.70
C LEU A 83 3.24 -4.19 4.58
N ARG A 84 2.94 -3.76 5.79
CA ARG A 84 2.12 -4.52 6.73
C ARG A 84 1.22 -3.57 7.50
N MET A 85 0.13 -4.10 8.00
CA MET A 85 -0.77 -3.32 8.87
C MET A 85 -0.17 -3.26 10.27
N CYS A 86 -0.24 -2.09 10.87
CA CYS A 86 0.17 -1.95 12.26
C CYS A 86 -0.54 -0.75 12.89
N LEU A 87 -0.42 -0.66 14.20
CA LEU A 87 -1.01 0.44 14.95
C LEU A 87 0.03 1.54 15.11
N VAL A 88 -0.41 2.77 14.87
CA VAL A 88 0.43 3.94 15.12
C VAL A 88 -0.34 4.94 15.97
N LEU A 89 0.39 5.80 16.65
CA LEU A 89 -0.23 6.85 17.46
C LEU A 89 -0.98 7.83 16.54
N ARG A 90 -2.19 8.21 16.97
CA ARG A 90 -3.02 9.11 16.17
C ARG A 90 -2.51 10.54 16.17
N GLN A 91 -1.96 10.98 17.29
CA GLN A 91 -1.46 12.35 17.38
C GLN A 91 -0.16 12.48 16.61
N PRO A 92 -0.10 13.37 15.60
CA PRO A 92 1.09 13.49 14.78
C PRO A 92 2.35 13.79 15.59
N GLU A 93 2.22 14.58 16.65
CA GLU A 93 3.36 14.94 17.50
C GLU A 93 3.95 13.70 18.20
N LEU A 94 3.07 12.86 18.74
CA LEU A 94 3.53 11.64 19.40
C LEU A 94 4.10 10.64 18.41
N LEU A 95 3.48 10.52 17.24
CA LEU A 95 3.98 9.64 16.20
C LEU A 95 5.38 10.08 15.78
N ARG A 96 5.58 11.38 15.60
CA ARG A 96 6.89 11.91 15.23
C ARG A 96 7.94 11.56 16.28
N GLN A 97 7.60 11.66 17.56
CA GLN A 97 8.53 11.32 18.63
C GLN A 97 8.95 9.86 18.58
N VAL A 98 7.99 8.95 18.30
CA VAL A 98 8.30 7.53 18.17
C VAL A 98 9.23 7.28 16.99
N LEU A 99 8.93 7.91 15.85
CA LEU A 99 9.72 7.71 14.65
C LEU A 99 11.13 8.28 14.76
N GLU A 100 11.30 9.33 15.56
CA GLU A 100 12.59 9.97 15.75
C GLU A 100 13.39 9.39 16.92
N SER A 101 12.80 8.48 17.68
CA SER A 101 13.50 7.85 18.81
C SER A 101 14.62 6.95 18.30
N PRO A 102 15.76 6.94 19.01
CA PRO A 102 16.87 6.06 18.66
C PRO A 102 16.54 4.58 18.96
#